data_b716ed58734b417a7735b6b3bb91af12
#
_entry.id   b716ed58734b417a7735b6b3bb91af12
#
_cell.length_a   1.000
_cell.length_b   1.000
_cell.length_c   1.000
_cell.angle_alpha   90.00
_cell.angle_beta   90.00
_cell.angle_gamma   90.00
#
_symmetry.space_group_name_H-M   'P 1'
#
loop_
_entity.id
_entity.type
_entity.pdbx_description
1 polymer ?
#
loop_
_entity_poly.entity_id
_entity_poly.type
_entity_poly.pdbx_seq_one_letter_code
_entity_poly.pdbx_strand_id
1 'polypeptide(L)'
;MNNHYVELLDEFKKIRCDELERRKAFMDVSGYPHYENVVSNILAFLLDDNEEHKMGNLWLQSLLSVIRETPVTSNALVNREVLTSKGNRIDMVVITDDYVICIENKIFAPVYNDLDDYSNAASKINREKTRKQVNIILSLHPCKQINGFRNVTYSELFTMIRQQLGSYLDSCDNTWLLYIKDFMMTIEGLIGGTTMNTEFGEFYQRYHEGVDRLTNEKHKYFTDILPEIRAVQGLVQDKLKDIMKGYAIHYSDAEPYGSELEMRRSVYIGPTEKGESCCKHCFTQLLEPF
;
A
#
# COMPACT_ATOMS: atom_id res chain seq x y z
N MET A 1 -0.04 -9.49 41.25
CA MET A 1 0.01 -9.42 39.76
C MET A 1 -0.32 -10.80 39.23
N ASN A 2 -1.27 -10.88 38.32
CA ASN A 2 -1.79 -12.16 37.84
C ASN A 2 -0.69 -13.02 37.21
N ASN A 3 -0.39 -14.18 37.81
CA ASN A 3 0.54 -15.19 37.24
C ASN A 3 0.26 -15.53 35.77
N HIS A 4 -0.99 -15.37 35.37
CA HIS A 4 -1.45 -15.68 33.99
C HIS A 4 -0.78 -14.85 32.89
N TYR A 5 -0.53 -13.54 33.10
CA TYR A 5 0.17 -12.73 32.08
C TYR A 5 1.67 -13.00 32.03
N VAL A 6 2.27 -13.37 33.16
CA VAL A 6 3.68 -13.79 33.20
C VAL A 6 3.85 -15.09 32.41
N GLU A 7 2.97 -16.06 32.63
CA GLU A 7 2.94 -17.32 31.90
C GLU A 7 2.71 -17.10 30.39
N LEU A 8 1.75 -16.24 30.01
CA LEU A 8 1.49 -15.88 28.63
C LEU A 8 2.76 -15.33 27.94
N LEU A 9 3.44 -14.37 28.58
CA LEU A 9 4.66 -13.77 28.03
C LEU A 9 5.82 -14.77 27.95
N ASP A 10 5.94 -15.67 28.92
CA ASP A 10 6.98 -16.68 28.92
C ASP A 10 6.73 -17.77 27.86
N GLU A 11 5.48 -18.13 27.61
CA GLU A 11 5.12 -19.03 26.51
C GLU A 11 5.30 -18.34 25.16
N PHE A 12 4.95 -17.05 25.04
CA PHE A 12 5.17 -16.26 23.82
C PHE A 12 6.66 -16.19 23.43
N LYS A 13 7.57 -16.02 24.41
CA LYS A 13 9.01 -15.99 24.16
C LYS A 13 9.57 -17.32 23.59
N LYS A 14 8.86 -18.43 23.79
CA LYS A 14 9.26 -19.74 23.26
C LYS A 14 8.89 -19.93 21.80
N ILE A 15 7.93 -19.13 21.32
CA ILE A 15 7.51 -19.19 19.92
C ILE A 15 8.66 -18.70 19.05
N ARG A 16 9.12 -19.56 18.16
CA ARG A 16 10.08 -19.17 17.15
C ARG A 16 9.36 -18.32 16.10
N CYS A 17 9.56 -17.02 16.16
CA CYS A 17 9.34 -16.17 15.00
C CYS A 17 10.53 -16.41 14.07
N ASP A 18 10.50 -17.52 13.34
CA ASP A 18 11.48 -17.74 12.29
C ASP A 18 11.25 -16.65 11.25
N GLU A 19 12.00 -15.57 11.35
CA GLU A 19 12.26 -14.76 10.17
C GLU A 19 12.90 -15.73 9.17
N LEU A 20 12.13 -16.14 8.17
CA LEU A 20 12.67 -16.92 7.07
C LEU A 20 13.92 -16.18 6.61
N GLU A 21 15.10 -16.79 6.76
CA GLU A 21 16.36 -16.26 6.24
C GLU A 21 16.25 -16.17 4.72
N ARG A 22 15.61 -15.11 4.26
CA ARG A 22 15.55 -14.78 2.84
C ARG A 22 16.60 -13.74 2.51
N ARG A 23 17.13 -13.81 1.32
CA ARG A 23 17.99 -12.76 0.80
C ARG A 23 17.21 -11.43 0.86
N LYS A 24 17.79 -10.42 1.52
CA LYS A 24 17.22 -9.08 1.54
C LYS A 24 17.16 -8.49 0.14
N ALA A 25 16.01 -8.02 -0.25
CA ALA A 25 15.82 -7.18 -1.42
C ALA A 25 16.16 -5.72 -1.11
N PHE A 26 16.30 -4.87 -2.12
CA PHE A 26 16.65 -3.47 -1.92
C PHE A 26 15.60 -2.71 -1.11
N MET A 27 14.32 -2.99 -1.33
CA MET A 27 13.25 -2.36 -0.55
C MET A 27 13.27 -2.80 0.93
N ASP A 28 13.74 -4.01 1.25
CA ASP A 28 13.95 -4.42 2.65
C ASP A 28 15.06 -3.59 3.31
N VAL A 29 16.13 -3.31 2.56
CA VAL A 29 17.23 -2.46 3.04
C VAL A 29 16.77 -1.03 3.29
N SER A 30 15.81 -0.53 2.50
CA SER A 30 15.23 0.81 2.69
C SER A 30 14.36 0.91 3.95
N GLY A 31 13.96 -0.21 4.57
CA GLY A 31 13.09 -0.25 5.74
C GLY A 31 11.59 -0.12 5.42
N TYR A 32 11.21 0.00 4.15
CA TYR A 32 9.83 0.25 3.74
C TYR A 32 9.28 -0.72 2.68
N PRO A 33 9.47 -2.04 2.83
CA PRO A 33 9.03 -3.02 1.83
C PRO A 33 7.50 -3.10 1.68
N HIS A 34 6.76 -2.64 2.68
CA HIS A 34 5.30 -2.76 2.79
C HIS A 34 4.53 -1.47 2.46
N TYR A 35 5.21 -0.44 1.97
CA TYR A 35 4.57 0.84 1.67
C TYR A 35 3.71 0.76 0.41
N GLU A 36 2.38 0.67 0.56
CA GLU A 36 1.41 0.55 -0.55
C GLU A 36 1.64 1.61 -1.62
N ASN A 37 1.92 2.84 -1.22
CA ASN A 37 2.16 3.94 -2.15
C ASN A 37 3.42 3.76 -2.99
N VAL A 38 4.52 3.26 -2.40
CA VAL A 38 5.77 2.95 -3.11
C VAL A 38 5.56 1.80 -4.07
N VAL A 39 4.92 0.74 -3.61
CA VAL A 39 4.57 -0.43 -4.44
C VAL A 39 3.69 -0.01 -5.62
N SER A 40 2.69 0.83 -5.38
CA SER A 40 1.80 1.33 -6.42
C SER A 40 2.53 2.23 -7.44
N ASN A 41 3.54 3.01 -7.01
CA ASN A 41 4.37 3.78 -7.94
C ASN A 41 5.20 2.87 -8.85
N ILE A 42 5.79 1.80 -8.29
CA ILE A 42 6.55 0.82 -9.07
C ILE A 42 5.63 0.08 -10.05
N LEU A 43 4.44 -0.33 -9.59
CA LEU A 43 3.45 -0.98 -10.47
C LEU A 43 3.00 -0.07 -11.62
N ALA A 44 2.74 1.20 -11.35
CA ALA A 44 2.35 2.16 -12.38
C ALA A 44 3.42 2.30 -13.45
N PHE A 45 4.69 2.42 -13.03
CA PHE A 45 5.83 2.43 -13.94
C PHE A 45 5.89 1.14 -14.78
N LEU A 46 5.69 -0.03 -14.18
CA LEU A 46 5.77 -1.32 -14.85
C LEU A 46 4.57 -1.63 -15.77
N LEU A 47 3.42 -1.01 -15.51
CA LEU A 47 2.22 -1.14 -16.35
C LEU A 47 2.22 -0.19 -17.56
N ASP A 48 3.05 0.86 -17.55
CA ASP A 48 3.18 1.81 -18.64
C ASP A 48 4.23 1.29 -19.64
N ASP A 49 3.80 0.92 -20.83
CA ASP A 49 4.65 0.34 -21.87
C ASP A 49 5.58 1.34 -22.56
N ASN A 50 5.43 2.64 -22.27
CA ASN A 50 6.29 3.70 -22.80
C ASN A 50 7.50 3.99 -21.88
N GLU A 51 7.55 3.37 -20.70
CA GLU A 51 8.59 3.60 -19.71
C GLU A 51 9.94 2.93 -20.08
N GLU A 52 10.98 3.36 -19.39
CA GLU A 52 12.38 3.01 -19.67
C GLU A 52 12.71 1.51 -19.50
N HIS A 53 11.85 0.74 -18.85
CA HIS A 53 12.06 -0.71 -18.62
C HIS A 53 12.07 -1.50 -19.93
N LYS A 54 11.50 -0.99 -21.02
CA LYS A 54 11.45 -1.60 -22.35
C LYS A 54 10.88 -3.03 -22.40
N MET A 55 10.03 -3.37 -21.43
CA MET A 55 9.32 -4.65 -21.40
C MET A 55 7.96 -4.56 -22.11
N GLY A 56 7.71 -3.44 -22.81
CA GLY A 56 6.42 -3.22 -23.45
C GLY A 56 5.26 -3.47 -22.47
N ASN A 57 4.23 -4.14 -22.94
CA ASN A 57 3.02 -4.40 -22.19
C ASN A 57 3.02 -5.69 -21.35
N LEU A 58 4.19 -6.28 -21.04
CA LEU A 58 4.31 -7.55 -20.31
C LEU A 58 3.44 -7.59 -19.03
N TRP A 59 3.51 -6.54 -18.21
CA TRP A 59 2.80 -6.47 -16.94
C TRP A 59 1.29 -6.40 -17.13
N LEU A 60 0.83 -5.57 -18.06
CA LEU A 60 -0.58 -5.44 -18.39
C LEU A 60 -1.14 -6.72 -19.01
N GLN A 61 -0.40 -7.34 -19.95
CA GLN A 61 -0.79 -8.63 -20.55
C GLN A 61 -0.88 -9.73 -19.52
N SER A 62 0.09 -9.79 -18.59
CA SER A 62 0.07 -10.76 -17.51
C SER A 62 -1.15 -10.56 -16.61
N LEU A 63 -1.46 -9.32 -16.24
CA LEU A 63 -2.62 -8.99 -15.42
C LEU A 63 -3.93 -9.40 -16.11
N LEU A 64 -4.08 -9.06 -17.40
CA LEU A 64 -5.25 -9.43 -18.20
C LEU A 64 -5.36 -10.96 -18.36
N SER A 65 -4.24 -11.66 -18.52
CA SER A 65 -4.21 -13.12 -18.62
C SER A 65 -4.69 -13.81 -17.34
N VAL A 66 -4.28 -13.30 -16.15
CA VAL A 66 -4.76 -13.81 -14.86
C VAL A 66 -6.28 -13.75 -14.78
N ILE A 67 -6.88 -12.67 -15.21
CA ILE A 67 -8.33 -12.47 -15.17
C ILE A 67 -9.04 -12.98 -16.43
N ARG A 68 -8.34 -13.68 -17.32
CA ARG A 68 -8.86 -14.27 -18.57
C ARG A 68 -9.52 -13.24 -19.50
N GLU A 69 -8.92 -12.06 -19.59
CA GLU A 69 -9.32 -11.03 -20.55
C GLU A 69 -8.48 -11.12 -21.83
N THR A 70 -8.98 -10.49 -22.90
CA THR A 70 -8.29 -10.46 -24.18
C THR A 70 -7.01 -9.61 -24.08
N PRO A 71 -5.90 -10.04 -24.67
CA PRO A 71 -4.70 -9.25 -24.79
C PRO A 71 -4.94 -7.91 -25.50
N VAL A 72 -4.20 -6.87 -25.08
CA VAL A 72 -4.22 -5.55 -25.73
C VAL A 72 -3.03 -5.39 -26.65
N THR A 73 -3.23 -4.65 -27.74
CA THR A 73 -2.17 -4.30 -28.71
C THR A 73 -1.82 -2.81 -28.69
N SER A 74 -2.64 -2.00 -28.01
CA SER A 74 -2.45 -0.56 -27.89
C SER A 74 -1.61 -0.20 -26.67
N ASN A 75 -1.04 1.01 -26.71
CA ASN A 75 -0.33 1.59 -25.57
C ASN A 75 -1.25 1.81 -24.37
N ALA A 76 -0.69 1.70 -23.19
CA ALA A 76 -1.39 1.93 -21.93
C ALA A 76 -1.07 3.34 -21.40
N LEU A 77 -2.10 4.09 -21.02
CA LEU A 77 -1.96 5.31 -20.22
C LEU A 77 -2.24 4.97 -18.76
N VAL A 78 -1.25 5.12 -17.90
CA VAL A 78 -1.37 4.80 -16.48
C VAL A 78 -1.47 6.08 -15.67
N ASN A 79 -2.56 6.22 -14.91
CA ASN A 79 -2.80 7.35 -14.01
C ASN A 79 -2.79 6.87 -12.56
N ARG A 80 -2.04 7.58 -11.71
CA ARG A 80 -1.96 7.35 -10.27
C ARG A 80 -2.86 8.29 -9.49
N GLU A 81 -3.33 7.85 -8.32
CA GLU A 81 -4.04 8.67 -7.33
C GLU A 81 -5.23 9.44 -7.94
N VAL A 82 -6.04 8.72 -8.75
CA VAL A 82 -7.15 9.33 -9.49
C VAL A 82 -8.27 9.70 -8.53
N LEU A 83 -8.56 11.02 -8.44
CA LEU A 83 -9.61 11.56 -7.58
C LEU A 83 -11.00 11.19 -8.08
N THR A 84 -11.83 10.70 -7.16
CA THR A 84 -13.26 10.48 -7.40
C THR A 84 -14.08 11.72 -7.10
N SER A 85 -15.36 11.71 -7.49
CA SER A 85 -16.27 12.82 -7.16
C SER A 85 -16.61 12.96 -5.67
N LYS A 86 -16.35 11.92 -4.86
CA LYS A 86 -16.51 11.94 -3.40
C LYS A 86 -15.23 12.34 -2.66
N GLY A 87 -14.12 12.59 -3.39
CA GLY A 87 -12.82 12.94 -2.81
C GLY A 87 -11.96 11.75 -2.42
N ASN A 88 -12.40 10.52 -2.71
CA ASN A 88 -11.57 9.32 -2.58
C ASN A 88 -10.52 9.28 -3.70
N ARG A 89 -9.52 8.40 -3.56
CA ARG A 89 -8.44 8.23 -4.55
C ARG A 89 -8.32 6.78 -4.95
N ILE A 90 -8.39 6.54 -6.26
CA ILE A 90 -8.10 5.23 -6.84
C ILE A 90 -6.58 5.12 -6.98
N ASP A 91 -5.98 4.04 -6.53
CA ASP A 91 -4.53 3.87 -6.60
C ASP A 91 -3.99 3.95 -8.02
N MET A 92 -4.63 3.26 -8.97
CA MET A 92 -4.25 3.29 -10.38
C MET A 92 -5.46 3.14 -11.30
N VAL A 93 -5.43 3.86 -12.43
CA VAL A 93 -6.35 3.66 -13.55
C VAL A 93 -5.52 3.49 -14.82
N VAL A 94 -5.65 2.35 -15.48
CA VAL A 94 -5.00 2.06 -16.75
C VAL A 94 -6.04 2.19 -17.88
N ILE A 95 -5.70 2.95 -18.90
CA ILE A 95 -6.58 3.22 -20.05
C ILE A 95 -5.85 2.73 -21.31
N THR A 96 -6.53 1.86 -22.05
CA THR A 96 -6.11 1.40 -23.39
C THR A 96 -7.21 1.68 -24.39
N ASP A 97 -7.05 1.28 -25.64
CA ASP A 97 -8.12 1.39 -26.63
C ASP A 97 -9.32 0.47 -26.27
N ASP A 98 -9.05 -0.67 -25.64
CA ASP A 98 -10.05 -1.70 -25.35
C ASP A 98 -10.58 -1.65 -23.91
N TYR A 99 -9.79 -1.11 -22.97
CA TYR A 99 -10.07 -1.22 -21.53
C TYR A 99 -9.94 0.10 -20.78
N VAL A 100 -10.76 0.23 -19.72
CA VAL A 100 -10.52 1.09 -18.57
C VAL A 100 -10.40 0.17 -17.35
N ILE A 101 -9.22 0.08 -16.77
CA ILE A 101 -8.91 -0.82 -15.66
C ILE A 101 -8.69 0.00 -14.39
N CYS A 102 -9.55 -0.18 -13.41
CA CYS A 102 -9.43 0.40 -12.08
C CYS A 102 -8.71 -0.60 -11.18
N ILE A 103 -7.59 -0.21 -10.59
CA ILE A 103 -6.78 -1.08 -9.74
C ILE A 103 -6.66 -0.44 -8.35
N GLU A 104 -7.08 -1.19 -7.34
CA GLU A 104 -6.82 -0.93 -5.93
C GLU A 104 -5.73 -1.89 -5.46
N ASN A 105 -4.63 -1.35 -4.94
CA ASN A 105 -3.48 -2.12 -4.45
C ASN A 105 -3.55 -2.28 -2.94
N LYS A 106 -3.42 -3.53 -2.44
CA LYS A 106 -3.44 -3.85 -1.01
C LYS A 106 -2.27 -4.73 -0.62
N ILE A 107 -1.41 -4.20 0.25
CA ILE A 107 -0.30 -4.95 0.84
C ILE A 107 -0.74 -5.58 2.16
N PHE A 108 -1.07 -4.79 3.17
CA PHE A 108 -1.54 -5.29 4.47
C PHE A 108 -2.87 -4.68 4.90
N ALA A 109 -3.26 -3.54 4.31
CA ALA A 109 -4.49 -2.89 4.72
C ALA A 109 -5.71 -3.68 4.24
N PRO A 110 -6.72 -3.85 5.11
CA PRO A 110 -8.01 -4.41 4.67
C PRO A 110 -8.69 -3.48 3.67
N VAL A 111 -9.58 -4.06 2.85
CA VAL A 111 -10.34 -3.29 1.86
C VAL A 111 -11.51 -2.59 2.58
N TYR A 112 -11.31 -1.34 2.99
CA TYR A 112 -12.36 -0.49 3.58
C TYR A 112 -12.87 0.60 2.63
N ASN A 113 -12.33 0.68 1.43
CA ASN A 113 -12.59 1.73 0.46
C ASN A 113 -13.99 1.62 -0.12
N ASP A 114 -14.57 2.76 -0.49
CA ASP A 114 -15.85 2.83 -1.24
C ASP A 114 -15.62 2.39 -2.69
N LEU A 115 -15.58 1.08 -2.90
CA LEU A 115 -15.32 0.47 -4.21
C LEU A 115 -16.39 0.81 -5.26
N ASP A 116 -17.62 1.09 -4.84
CA ASP A 116 -18.67 1.55 -5.74
C ASP A 116 -18.35 2.95 -6.29
N ASP A 117 -17.78 3.84 -5.46
CA ASP A 117 -17.32 5.15 -5.89
C ASP A 117 -16.17 5.03 -6.91
N TYR A 118 -15.24 4.08 -6.70
CA TYR A 118 -14.15 3.80 -7.63
C TYR A 118 -14.66 3.29 -8.97
N SER A 119 -15.56 2.33 -8.95
CA SER A 119 -16.19 1.80 -10.16
C SER A 119 -16.94 2.88 -10.94
N ASN A 120 -17.66 3.77 -10.24
CA ASN A 120 -18.36 4.89 -10.84
C ASN A 120 -17.39 5.93 -11.43
N ALA A 121 -16.26 6.19 -10.78
CA ALA A 121 -15.23 7.09 -11.31
C ALA A 121 -14.59 6.53 -12.57
N ALA A 122 -14.26 5.23 -12.60
CA ALA A 122 -13.77 4.56 -13.81
C ALA A 122 -14.79 4.60 -14.96
N SER A 123 -16.09 4.43 -14.66
CA SER A 123 -17.19 4.57 -15.64
C SER A 123 -17.27 5.97 -16.22
N LYS A 124 -16.98 7.01 -15.43
CA LYS A 124 -16.96 8.41 -15.92
C LYS A 124 -15.77 8.68 -16.83
N ILE A 125 -14.64 8.03 -16.61
CA ILE A 125 -13.47 8.08 -17.50
C ILE A 125 -13.83 7.42 -18.83
N ASN A 126 -14.55 6.31 -18.80
CA ASN A 126 -15.07 5.61 -19.98
C ASN A 126 -16.38 6.24 -20.51
N ARG A 127 -16.40 7.56 -20.70
CA ARG A 127 -17.62 8.34 -21.04
C ARG A 127 -18.38 7.79 -22.23
N GLU A 128 -17.67 7.37 -23.27
CA GLU A 128 -18.26 6.87 -24.50
C GLU A 128 -18.69 5.40 -24.39
N LYS A 129 -18.37 4.74 -23.25
CA LYS A 129 -18.64 3.30 -23.02
C LYS A 129 -18.16 2.37 -24.14
N THR A 130 -17.15 2.82 -24.87
CA THR A 130 -16.54 2.05 -25.98
C THR A 130 -15.58 1.00 -25.47
N ARG A 131 -15.00 1.22 -24.27
CA ARG A 131 -14.02 0.35 -23.62
C ARG A 131 -14.68 -0.58 -22.62
N LYS A 132 -14.13 -1.76 -22.47
CA LYS A 132 -14.53 -2.66 -21.39
C LYS A 132 -13.97 -2.15 -20.06
N GLN A 133 -14.83 -1.94 -19.08
CA GLN A 133 -14.40 -1.61 -17.73
C GLN A 133 -14.07 -2.88 -16.96
N VAL A 134 -12.92 -2.88 -16.30
CA VAL A 134 -12.45 -3.95 -15.42
C VAL A 134 -11.99 -3.34 -14.10
N ASN A 135 -12.49 -3.86 -12.98
CA ASN A 135 -12.08 -3.41 -11.66
C ASN A 135 -11.33 -4.54 -10.95
N ILE A 136 -10.17 -4.24 -10.39
CA ILE A 136 -9.24 -5.21 -9.79
C ILE A 136 -8.84 -4.76 -8.39
N ILE A 137 -8.82 -5.70 -7.45
CA ILE A 137 -8.09 -5.59 -6.20
C ILE A 137 -6.84 -6.46 -6.36
N LEU A 138 -5.67 -5.83 -6.36
CA LEU A 138 -4.38 -6.52 -6.37
C LEU A 138 -3.88 -6.62 -4.92
N SER A 139 -3.68 -7.85 -4.41
CA SER A 139 -3.41 -8.06 -3.00
C SER A 139 -2.35 -9.15 -2.75
N LEU A 140 -1.73 -9.15 -1.56
CA LEU A 140 -0.79 -10.21 -1.17
C LEU A 140 -1.49 -11.55 -1.04
N HIS A 141 -2.67 -11.57 -0.44
CA HIS A 141 -3.44 -12.78 -0.17
C HIS A 141 -4.83 -12.68 -0.78
N PRO A 142 -5.46 -13.84 -1.07
CA PRO A 142 -6.83 -13.84 -1.54
C PRO A 142 -7.75 -13.09 -0.57
N CYS A 143 -8.52 -12.15 -1.08
CA CYS A 143 -9.54 -11.46 -0.31
C CYS A 143 -10.94 -11.92 -0.73
N LYS A 144 -11.94 -11.66 0.14
CA LYS A 144 -13.33 -11.94 -0.21
C LYS A 144 -13.70 -11.16 -1.47
N GLN A 145 -14.39 -11.85 -2.39
CA GLN A 145 -14.87 -11.21 -3.61
C GLN A 145 -15.85 -10.08 -3.25
N ILE A 146 -15.56 -8.89 -3.73
CA ILE A 146 -16.42 -7.72 -3.56
C ILE A 146 -17.12 -7.46 -4.89
N ASN A 147 -18.40 -7.15 -4.86
CA ASN A 147 -19.21 -6.96 -6.06
C ASN A 147 -18.55 -6.00 -7.06
N GLY A 148 -18.37 -6.47 -8.29
CA GLY A 148 -17.80 -5.69 -9.38
C GLY A 148 -16.28 -5.62 -9.42
N PHE A 149 -15.57 -6.14 -8.41
CA PHE A 149 -14.10 -6.22 -8.39
C PHE A 149 -13.64 -7.67 -8.45
N ARG A 150 -12.61 -7.92 -9.25
CA ARG A 150 -11.90 -9.20 -9.30
C ARG A 150 -10.68 -9.12 -8.42
N ASN A 151 -10.49 -10.10 -7.56
CA ASN A 151 -9.25 -10.20 -6.79
C ASN A 151 -8.18 -10.91 -7.63
N VAL A 152 -7.01 -10.30 -7.69
CA VAL A 152 -5.78 -10.88 -8.25
C VAL A 152 -4.73 -10.84 -7.15
N THR A 153 -4.07 -11.95 -6.91
CA THR A 153 -2.95 -11.97 -5.99
C THR A 153 -1.63 -11.66 -6.70
N TYR A 154 -0.67 -11.11 -5.98
CA TYR A 154 0.68 -10.92 -6.51
C TYR A 154 1.31 -12.24 -6.97
N SER A 155 1.04 -13.35 -6.28
CA SER A 155 1.53 -14.66 -6.66
C SER A 155 1.02 -15.10 -8.03
N GLU A 156 -0.27 -14.87 -8.33
CA GLU A 156 -0.86 -15.17 -9.64
C GLU A 156 -0.26 -14.27 -10.73
N LEU A 157 -0.16 -12.96 -10.46
CA LEU A 157 0.43 -12.00 -11.38
C LEU A 157 1.90 -12.35 -11.69
N PHE A 158 2.71 -12.61 -10.68
CA PHE A 158 4.13 -12.94 -10.85
C PHE A 158 4.35 -14.27 -11.56
N THR A 159 3.49 -15.25 -11.31
CA THR A 159 3.50 -16.52 -12.05
C THR A 159 3.29 -16.28 -13.54
N MET A 160 2.30 -15.46 -13.89
CA MET A 160 2.00 -15.14 -15.28
C MET A 160 3.12 -14.32 -15.95
N ILE A 161 3.69 -13.34 -15.23
CA ILE A 161 4.85 -12.57 -15.72
C ILE A 161 6.02 -13.50 -16.04
N ARG A 162 6.37 -14.45 -15.15
CA ARG A 162 7.45 -15.40 -15.39
C ARG A 162 7.20 -16.30 -16.60
N GLN A 163 5.96 -16.69 -16.83
CA GLN A 163 5.58 -17.50 -17.99
C GLN A 163 5.73 -16.72 -19.32
N GLN A 164 5.43 -15.43 -19.31
CA GLN A 164 5.45 -14.60 -20.51
C GLN A 164 6.79 -13.87 -20.75
N LEU A 165 7.62 -13.73 -19.72
CA LEU A 165 8.87 -12.94 -19.74
C LEU A 165 9.80 -13.33 -20.90
N GLY A 166 9.86 -14.61 -21.27
CA GLY A 166 10.73 -15.08 -22.34
C GLY A 166 10.57 -14.34 -23.65
N SER A 167 9.35 -13.93 -23.99
CA SER A 167 9.04 -13.18 -25.22
C SER A 167 9.52 -11.72 -25.21
N TYR A 168 9.92 -11.20 -24.06
CA TYR A 168 10.30 -9.80 -23.86
C TYR A 168 11.79 -9.63 -23.52
N LEU A 169 12.54 -10.72 -23.34
CA LEU A 169 13.94 -10.68 -22.90
C LEU A 169 14.86 -9.94 -23.88
N ASP A 170 14.61 -10.06 -25.18
CA ASP A 170 15.45 -9.43 -26.20
C ASP A 170 15.28 -7.90 -26.26
N SER A 171 14.13 -7.39 -25.82
CA SER A 171 13.81 -5.96 -25.82
C SER A 171 14.05 -5.27 -24.49
N CYS A 172 14.04 -6.02 -23.37
CA CYS A 172 14.12 -5.44 -22.03
C CYS A 172 15.50 -4.87 -21.73
N ASP A 173 15.52 -3.83 -20.89
CA ASP A 173 16.76 -3.32 -20.31
C ASP A 173 17.22 -4.21 -19.14
N ASN A 174 18.47 -4.65 -19.14
CA ASN A 174 19.01 -5.55 -18.13
C ASN A 174 19.00 -4.96 -16.71
N THR A 175 19.16 -3.65 -16.59
CA THR A 175 19.13 -2.95 -15.30
C THR A 175 17.73 -3.02 -14.70
N TRP A 176 16.73 -2.73 -15.54
CA TRP A 176 15.34 -2.82 -15.10
C TRP A 176 14.91 -4.26 -14.81
N LEU A 177 15.40 -5.23 -15.54
CA LEU A 177 15.16 -6.64 -15.24
C LEU A 177 15.66 -7.02 -13.83
N LEU A 178 16.82 -6.48 -13.42
CA LEU A 178 17.33 -6.69 -12.07
C LEU A 178 16.42 -6.05 -11.01
N TYR A 179 15.99 -4.80 -11.20
CA TYR A 179 15.10 -4.11 -10.27
C TYR A 179 13.72 -4.77 -10.16
N ILE A 180 13.19 -5.24 -11.29
CA ILE A 180 11.91 -5.98 -11.29
C ILE A 180 12.03 -7.29 -10.53
N LYS A 181 13.12 -8.01 -10.72
CA LYS A 181 13.38 -9.23 -9.95
C LYS A 181 13.47 -8.94 -8.44
N ASP A 182 14.13 -7.84 -8.08
CA ASP A 182 14.26 -7.40 -6.69
C ASP A 182 12.90 -6.99 -6.10
N PHE A 183 12.08 -6.25 -6.86
CA PHE A 183 10.71 -5.91 -6.49
C PHE A 183 9.85 -7.16 -6.26
N MET A 184 9.89 -8.12 -7.20
CA MET A 184 9.15 -9.37 -7.05
C MET A 184 9.61 -10.15 -5.81
N MET A 185 10.92 -10.22 -5.54
CA MET A 185 11.47 -10.85 -4.33
C MET A 185 10.99 -10.15 -3.05
N THR A 186 10.90 -8.81 -3.05
CA THR A 186 10.36 -8.04 -1.92
C THR A 186 8.93 -8.47 -1.62
N ILE A 187 8.06 -8.41 -2.62
CA ILE A 187 6.63 -8.74 -2.45
C ILE A 187 6.45 -10.22 -2.06
N GLU A 188 7.18 -11.15 -2.70
CA GLU A 188 7.14 -12.58 -2.35
C GLU A 188 7.62 -12.83 -0.91
N GLY A 189 8.58 -12.05 -0.45
CA GLY A 189 9.01 -12.10 0.93
C GLY A 189 7.95 -11.62 1.92
N LEU A 190 7.12 -10.65 1.55
CA LEU A 190 5.97 -10.24 2.35
C LEU A 190 4.91 -11.35 2.40
N ILE A 191 4.69 -12.05 1.29
CA ILE A 191 3.77 -13.20 1.23
C ILE A 191 4.29 -14.35 2.11
N GLY A 192 5.58 -14.70 1.99
CA GLY A 192 6.20 -15.77 2.77
C GLY A 192 6.26 -15.50 4.27
N GLY A 193 6.43 -14.23 4.68
CA GLY A 193 6.40 -13.81 6.09
C GLY A 193 5.04 -13.96 6.76
N THR A 194 3.99 -14.25 5.99
CA THR A 194 2.62 -14.49 6.46
C THR A 194 2.22 -15.97 6.44
N THR A 195 3.16 -16.91 6.23
CA THR A 195 2.87 -18.32 6.48
C THR A 195 2.43 -18.47 7.92
N MET A 196 1.27 -19.10 8.11
CA MET A 196 0.67 -19.29 9.44
C MET A 196 1.71 -19.99 10.33
N ASN A 197 2.24 -19.26 11.32
CA ASN A 197 3.07 -19.84 12.34
C ASN A 197 2.18 -20.74 13.20
N THR A 198 2.31 -22.05 12.99
CA THR A 198 1.51 -23.05 13.71
C THR A 198 1.75 -22.98 15.21
N GLU A 199 2.96 -22.68 15.67
CA GLU A 199 3.29 -22.50 17.09
C GLU A 199 2.53 -21.28 17.65
N PHE A 200 2.49 -20.17 16.88
CA PHE A 200 1.68 -19.02 17.28
C PHE A 200 0.18 -19.33 17.24
N GLY A 201 -0.28 -20.11 16.27
CA GLY A 201 -1.68 -20.54 16.20
C GLY A 201 -2.10 -21.35 17.43
N GLU A 202 -1.29 -22.30 17.88
CA GLU A 202 -1.52 -23.09 19.09
C GLU A 202 -1.46 -22.22 20.36
N PHE A 203 -0.50 -21.29 20.41
CA PHE A 203 -0.40 -20.31 21.49
C PHE A 203 -1.64 -19.43 21.54
N TYR A 204 -2.09 -18.86 20.40
CA TYR A 204 -3.26 -18.01 20.36
C TYR A 204 -4.54 -18.74 20.77
N GLN A 205 -4.74 -19.99 20.33
CA GLN A 205 -5.86 -20.80 20.78
C GLN A 205 -5.89 -20.97 22.30
N ARG A 206 -4.74 -21.06 22.96
CA ARG A 206 -4.61 -21.23 24.40
C ARG A 206 -4.77 -19.93 25.19
N TYR A 207 -4.28 -18.83 24.65
CA TYR A 207 -4.14 -17.54 25.35
C TYR A 207 -4.93 -16.38 24.73
N HIS A 208 -5.84 -16.65 23.78
CA HIS A 208 -6.53 -15.61 23.00
C HIS A 208 -7.19 -14.54 23.86
N GLU A 209 -7.85 -14.88 24.97
CA GLU A 209 -8.47 -13.90 25.89
C GLU A 209 -7.45 -12.89 26.44
N GLY A 210 -6.27 -13.38 26.81
CA GLY A 210 -5.17 -12.55 27.29
C GLY A 210 -4.59 -11.66 26.22
N VAL A 211 -4.39 -12.20 25.01
CA VAL A 211 -3.88 -11.48 23.84
C VAL A 211 -4.87 -10.40 23.41
N ASP A 212 -6.15 -10.75 23.29
CA ASP A 212 -7.19 -9.81 22.88
C ASP A 212 -7.35 -8.68 23.89
N ARG A 213 -7.27 -8.98 25.19
CA ARG A 213 -7.29 -7.97 26.23
C ARG A 213 -6.09 -7.02 26.14
N LEU A 214 -4.87 -7.53 25.96
CA LEU A 214 -3.68 -6.69 25.76
C LEU A 214 -3.81 -5.80 24.52
N THR A 215 -4.34 -6.33 23.44
CA THR A 215 -4.59 -5.60 22.20
C THR A 215 -5.62 -4.49 22.41
N ASN A 216 -6.70 -4.76 23.11
CA ASN A 216 -7.74 -3.79 23.43
C ASN A 216 -7.23 -2.68 24.35
N GLU A 217 -6.43 -3.02 25.39
CA GLU A 217 -5.83 -2.02 26.28
C GLU A 217 -4.81 -1.16 25.55
N LYS A 218 -4.02 -1.74 24.64
CA LYS A 218 -3.15 -0.98 23.73
C LYS A 218 -3.98 0.01 22.90
N HIS A 219 -5.05 -0.45 22.27
CA HIS A 219 -5.91 0.41 21.43
C HIS A 219 -6.53 1.54 22.26
N LYS A 220 -7.02 1.23 23.45
CA LYS A 220 -7.58 2.22 24.38
C LYS A 220 -6.53 3.26 24.77
N TYR A 221 -5.33 2.83 25.13
CA TYR A 221 -4.23 3.73 25.47
C TYR A 221 -3.92 4.71 24.33
N PHE A 222 -3.85 4.23 23.10
CA PHE A 222 -3.66 5.11 21.94
C PHE A 222 -4.82 6.09 21.76
N THR A 223 -6.06 5.65 21.96
CA THR A 223 -7.22 6.51 21.86
C THR A 223 -7.22 7.59 22.94
N ASP A 224 -6.83 7.26 24.16
CA ASP A 224 -6.80 8.17 25.31
C ASP A 224 -5.68 9.22 25.17
N ILE A 225 -4.51 8.86 24.59
CA ILE A 225 -3.38 9.78 24.41
C ILE A 225 -3.53 10.72 23.19
N LEU A 226 -4.34 10.36 22.22
CA LEU A 226 -4.58 11.16 20.99
C LEU A 226 -4.99 12.62 21.26
N PRO A 227 -5.90 12.93 22.21
CA PRO A 227 -6.28 14.30 22.51
C PRO A 227 -5.08 15.14 23.04
N GLU A 228 -4.21 14.54 23.86
CA GLU A 228 -3.02 15.22 24.38
C GLU A 228 -2.01 15.53 23.26
N ILE A 229 -1.78 14.57 22.38
CA ILE A 229 -0.92 14.77 21.20
C ILE A 229 -1.49 15.87 20.30
N ARG A 230 -2.81 15.90 20.07
CA ARG A 230 -3.48 16.95 19.31
C ARG A 230 -3.35 18.32 19.97
N ALA A 231 -3.41 18.39 21.28
CA ALA A 231 -3.20 19.64 22.03
C ALA A 231 -1.77 20.19 21.83
N VAL A 232 -0.76 19.33 21.97
CA VAL A 232 0.64 19.70 21.69
C VAL A 232 0.83 20.13 20.24
N GLN A 233 0.23 19.42 19.30
CA GLN A 233 0.27 19.78 17.89
C GLN A 233 -0.37 21.16 17.64
N GLY A 234 -1.47 21.48 18.32
CA GLY A 234 -2.11 22.81 18.26
C GLY A 234 -1.17 23.92 18.70
N LEU A 235 -0.49 23.71 19.81
CA LEU A 235 0.50 24.67 20.33
C LEU A 235 1.67 24.90 19.37
N VAL A 236 2.17 23.83 18.76
CA VAL A 236 3.25 23.91 17.75
C VAL A 236 2.73 24.65 16.50
N GLN A 237 1.50 24.38 16.10
CA GLN A 237 0.85 25.03 14.96
C GLN A 237 0.73 26.53 15.16
N ASP A 238 0.27 26.96 16.33
CA ASP A 238 0.12 28.39 16.64
C ASP A 238 1.48 29.11 16.66
N LYS A 239 2.50 28.49 17.25
CA LYS A 239 3.87 29.03 17.21
C LYS A 239 4.43 29.11 15.79
N LEU A 240 4.18 28.09 14.94
CA LEU A 240 4.64 28.11 13.55
C LEU A 240 3.94 29.22 12.75
N LYS A 241 2.65 29.47 12.97
CA LYS A 241 1.92 30.57 12.34
C LYS A 241 2.54 31.94 12.68
N ASP A 242 2.98 32.11 13.93
CA ASP A 242 3.63 33.36 14.38
C ASP A 242 5.00 33.56 13.72
N ILE A 243 5.75 32.50 13.52
CA ILE A 243 7.10 32.55 12.93
C ILE A 243 7.03 32.70 11.40
N MET A 244 6.06 32.05 10.77
CA MET A 244 5.92 31.95 9.31
C MET A 244 4.81 32.85 8.78
N LYS A 245 4.80 34.11 9.17
CA LYS A 245 3.84 35.10 8.69
C LYS A 245 3.89 35.20 7.16
N GLY A 246 2.76 35.02 6.50
CA GLY A 246 2.63 35.06 5.03
C GLY A 246 2.63 33.71 4.33
N TYR A 247 2.69 32.59 5.09
CA TYR A 247 2.56 31.24 4.55
C TYR A 247 1.30 30.55 5.07
N ALA A 248 0.63 29.83 4.19
CA ALA A 248 -0.43 28.92 4.60
C ALA A 248 0.20 27.60 5.09
N ILE A 249 -0.15 27.18 6.30
CA ILE A 249 0.33 25.95 6.89
C ILE A 249 -0.85 24.99 6.98
N HIS A 250 -0.76 23.88 6.25
CA HIS A 250 -1.75 22.80 6.27
C HIS A 250 -1.15 21.60 6.99
N TYR A 251 -1.98 20.89 7.75
CA TYR A 251 -1.59 19.72 8.52
C TYR A 251 -2.48 18.55 8.11
N SER A 252 -1.90 17.36 8.00
CA SER A 252 -2.66 16.12 8.00
C SER A 252 -3.13 15.79 9.43
N ASP A 253 -4.16 15.00 9.57
CA ASP A 253 -4.51 14.44 10.88
C ASP A 253 -3.40 13.54 11.39
N ALA A 254 -3.23 13.50 12.72
CA ALA A 254 -2.28 12.62 13.35
C ALA A 254 -2.84 11.19 13.32
N GLU A 255 -2.10 10.28 12.72
CA GLU A 255 -2.45 8.86 12.63
C GLU A 255 -1.39 8.01 13.35
N PRO A 256 -1.80 6.97 14.09
CA PRO A 256 -0.85 6.00 14.65
C PRO A 256 -0.15 5.26 13.51
N TYR A 257 1.17 5.16 13.60
CA TYR A 257 2.00 4.53 12.59
C TYR A 257 2.68 3.27 13.14
N GLY A 258 2.39 2.12 12.50
CA GLY A 258 3.05 0.86 12.81
C GLY A 258 2.72 0.28 14.18
N SER A 259 3.64 -0.54 14.70
CA SER A 259 3.55 -1.17 16.03
C SER A 259 4.12 -0.32 17.16
N GLU A 260 4.77 0.79 16.83
CA GLU A 260 5.40 1.71 17.77
C GLU A 260 4.52 2.93 18.04
N LEU A 261 4.77 3.63 19.15
CA LEU A 261 4.13 4.90 19.53
C LEU A 261 4.59 6.05 18.61
N GLU A 262 4.63 5.79 17.31
CA GLU A 262 5.02 6.79 16.33
C GLU A 262 3.76 7.43 15.74
N MET A 263 3.61 8.73 15.99
CA MET A 263 2.54 9.53 15.40
C MET A 263 3.11 10.38 14.28
N ARG A 264 2.69 10.13 13.06
CA ARG A 264 3.14 10.93 11.91
C ARG A 264 2.12 11.99 11.56
N ARG A 265 2.63 13.17 11.28
CA ARG A 265 1.85 14.27 10.73
C ARG A 265 2.65 14.97 9.65
N SER A 266 2.06 15.17 8.51
CA SER A 266 2.66 15.96 7.43
C SER A 266 2.28 17.43 7.56
N VAL A 267 3.27 18.30 7.45
CA VAL A 267 3.08 19.74 7.43
C VAL A 267 3.35 20.24 6.02
N TYR A 268 2.38 20.91 5.43
CA TYR A 268 2.52 21.51 4.11
C TYR A 268 2.60 23.02 4.26
N ILE A 269 3.65 23.61 3.72
CA ILE A 269 3.87 25.06 3.76
C ILE A 269 3.82 25.58 2.33
N GLY A 270 2.92 26.51 2.07
CA GLY A 270 2.74 27.12 0.76
C GLY A 270 2.48 28.62 0.86
N PRO A 271 2.66 29.40 -0.22
CA PRO A 271 2.33 30.81 -0.25
C PRO A 271 0.80 31.00 -0.08
N THR A 272 0.40 32.09 0.56
CA THR A 272 -1.01 32.42 0.82
C THR A 272 -1.78 32.86 -0.43
N GLU A 273 -1.11 33.14 -1.55
CA GLU A 273 -1.74 33.54 -2.80
C GLU A 273 -1.89 32.37 -3.78
N LYS A 274 -3.02 32.33 -4.45
CA LYS A 274 -3.40 31.33 -5.43
C LYS A 274 -2.40 31.26 -6.59
N GLY A 275 -1.67 30.20 -6.68
CA GLY A 275 -0.86 29.89 -7.85
C GLY A 275 0.41 29.14 -7.56
N GLU A 276 0.38 27.87 -7.91
CA GLU A 276 1.48 27.00 -8.29
C GLU A 276 2.56 26.61 -7.28
N SER A 277 2.71 25.29 -7.18
CA SER A 277 3.74 24.49 -6.51
C SER A 277 3.86 24.59 -4.99
N CYS A 278 3.16 23.67 -4.33
CA CYS A 278 3.37 23.36 -2.92
C CYS A 278 4.72 22.65 -2.76
N CYS A 279 5.70 23.29 -2.13
CA CYS A 279 6.93 22.62 -1.71
C CYS A 279 6.60 21.71 -0.52
N LYS A 280 6.60 20.39 -0.74
CA LYS A 280 6.34 19.39 0.32
C LYS A 280 7.58 19.27 1.20
N HIS A 281 7.56 19.86 2.38
CA HIS A 281 8.51 19.51 3.43
C HIS A 281 7.79 18.65 4.46
N CYS A 282 8.17 17.37 4.52
CA CYS A 282 7.70 16.47 5.57
C CYS A 282 8.61 16.63 6.78
N PHE A 283 8.06 17.10 7.90
CA PHE A 283 8.69 16.96 9.20
C PHE A 283 8.08 15.74 9.89
N THR A 284 8.91 14.73 10.11
CA THR A 284 8.53 13.57 10.94
C THR A 284 9.01 13.88 12.35
N GLN A 285 8.10 13.97 13.30
CA GLN A 285 8.45 14.10 14.72
C GLN A 285 8.32 12.72 15.35
N LEU A 286 9.46 12.13 15.68
CA LEU A 286 9.57 10.95 16.53
C LEU A 286 9.31 11.40 17.97
N LEU A 287 8.27 10.86 18.59
CA LEU A 287 8.11 10.90 20.04
C LEU A 287 8.78 9.64 20.58
N GLU A 288 10.02 9.79 21.10
CA GLU A 288 10.61 8.71 21.86
C GLU A 288 9.80 8.51 23.15
N PRO A 289 9.54 7.26 23.56
CA PRO A 289 8.87 6.99 24.82
C PRO A 289 9.76 7.44 26.00
N PHE A 290 9.19 8.20 26.93
CA PHE A 290 9.78 8.49 28.22
C PHE A 290 9.91 7.24 29.08
#